data_2975f77ffdc21e09ebedbe4b1cc87ddf
#
_entry.id   2975f77ffdc21e09ebedbe4b1cc87ddf
#
_cell.length_a   1.000
_cell.length_b   1.000
_cell.length_c   1.000
_cell.angle_alpha   90.00
_cell.angle_beta   90.00
_cell.angle_gamma   90.00
#
_symmetry.space_group_name_H-M   'P 1'
#
loop_
_entity.id
_entity.type
_entity.pdbx_description
1 polymer ?
#
loop_
_entity_poly.entity_id
_entity_poly.type
_entity_poly.pdbx_seq_one_letter_code
_entity_poly.pdbx_strand_id
1 'polypeptide(L)'
;LAGMGRDGIKGFQVNKDCSRTTRMKVIQNGLLVDLVDSRCNDKGWMDGAGVFETIRTVNNAPWALSRHMRRAVSSAKQLGFSIASEEVLRSAVALLCEVEKAPMGMLRLSFGDDGNWAAVHLPYEANTQPAALMTFQKPISAVVQPVKSYPYSHRLDILNFAKNSGFDEAIIVNDLGKVCEGSVTNLLLKLDDKWITPPISDGVLPGIMRALVIEYCGVSVKSIDVADLQRVQSAFLLSSLRIAQPVASIDG
;
A
#
# COMPACT_ATOMS: atom_id res chain seq x y z
N LEU A 1 0.02 27.64 57.15
CA LEU A 1 1.44 27.68 56.84
C LEU A 1 1.74 26.76 55.70
N ALA A 2 2.26 27.35 54.65
CA ALA A 2 2.41 26.83 53.31
C ALA A 2 3.43 25.71 53.18
N GLY A 3 3.14 24.75 52.27
CA GLY A 3 4.09 23.81 51.73
C GLY A 3 3.96 23.81 50.21
N MET A 4 4.89 24.50 49.53
CA MET A 4 5.00 24.51 48.08
C MET A 4 5.57 23.17 47.57
N GLY A 5 4.81 22.41 46.81
CA GLY A 5 5.29 21.27 46.07
C GLY A 5 6.09 21.72 44.84
N ARG A 6 7.28 21.13 44.68
CA ARG A 6 8.14 21.30 43.51
C ARG A 6 7.63 20.42 42.37
N ASP A 7 7.12 21.03 41.32
CA ASP A 7 6.83 20.33 40.07
C ASP A 7 8.13 19.89 39.38
N GLY A 8 8.32 18.59 39.30
CA GLY A 8 9.41 17.96 38.58
C GLY A 8 9.23 18.13 37.06
N ILE A 9 10.18 18.76 36.43
CA ILE A 9 10.31 18.86 34.98
C ILE A 9 10.45 17.45 34.42
N LYS A 10 9.41 16.97 33.78
CA LYS A 10 9.47 15.71 33.01
C LYS A 10 10.46 15.88 31.85
N GLY A 11 11.55 15.14 31.91
CA GLY A 11 12.59 15.12 30.88
C GLY A 11 11.98 14.80 29.51
N PHE A 12 12.32 15.61 28.53
CA PHE A 12 12.08 15.34 27.13
C PHE A 12 12.77 14.00 26.80
N GLN A 13 11.99 12.96 26.50
CA GLN A 13 12.51 11.78 25.84
C GLN A 13 12.92 12.20 24.42
N VAL A 14 14.22 12.32 24.21
CA VAL A 14 14.79 12.49 22.86
C VAL A 14 14.48 11.21 22.07
N ASN A 15 13.63 11.36 21.08
CA ASN A 15 13.15 10.29 20.22
C ASN A 15 14.37 9.66 19.50
N LYS A 16 14.66 8.37 19.75
CA LYS A 16 15.75 7.62 19.11
C LYS A 16 15.61 7.52 17.58
N ASP A 17 14.45 7.90 17.04
CA ASP A 17 14.14 7.92 15.60
C ASP A 17 14.84 9.05 14.83
N CYS A 18 15.11 10.19 15.46
CA CYS A 18 15.71 11.34 14.77
C CYS A 18 17.15 11.07 14.27
N SER A 19 17.93 10.21 14.96
CA SER A 19 19.31 9.89 14.56
C SER A 19 19.38 8.89 13.40
N ARG A 20 18.34 8.09 13.18
CA ARG A 20 18.24 7.12 12.06
C ARG A 20 17.83 7.83 10.77
N THR A 21 16.91 8.78 10.86
CA THR A 21 16.38 9.55 9.71
C THR A 21 17.48 10.38 9.04
N THR A 22 18.44 10.91 9.80
CA THR A 22 19.57 11.69 9.28
C THR A 22 20.64 10.86 8.55
N ARG A 23 20.64 9.54 8.69
CA ARG A 23 21.63 8.63 8.05
C ARG A 23 21.02 7.72 7.00
N MET A 24 19.70 7.78 6.80
CA MET A 24 19.00 6.93 5.84
C MET A 24 19.39 7.30 4.42
N LYS A 25 19.79 6.31 3.64
CA LYS A 25 20.06 6.46 2.21
C LYS A 25 18.80 6.18 1.40
N VAL A 26 18.63 6.95 0.35
CA VAL A 26 17.53 6.82 -0.60
C VAL A 26 18.06 6.96 -2.02
N ILE A 27 17.29 6.50 -3.00
CA ILE A 27 17.54 6.85 -4.39
C ILE A 27 16.75 8.11 -4.75
N GLN A 28 17.44 9.08 -5.37
CA GLN A 28 16.83 10.22 -6.03
C GLN A 28 17.32 10.27 -7.48
N ASN A 29 16.43 10.07 -8.44
CA ASN A 29 16.75 10.11 -9.89
C ASN A 29 17.91 9.18 -10.28
N GLY A 30 18.03 8.01 -9.68
CA GLY A 30 19.07 7.01 -9.94
C GLY A 30 20.34 7.17 -9.09
N LEU A 31 20.46 8.24 -8.32
CA LEU A 31 21.61 8.48 -7.44
C LEU A 31 21.29 8.10 -5.99
N LEU A 32 22.24 7.47 -5.32
CA LEU A 32 22.17 7.19 -3.89
C LEU A 32 22.56 8.46 -3.12
N VAL A 33 21.63 9.01 -2.35
CA VAL A 33 21.80 10.27 -1.59
C VAL A 33 21.37 10.08 -0.13
N ASP A 34 21.68 11.03 0.74
CA ASP A 34 21.06 11.09 2.06
C ASP A 34 19.59 11.54 1.94
N LEU A 35 18.75 11.07 2.85
CA LEU A 35 17.32 11.42 2.83
C LEU A 35 17.12 12.95 2.86
N VAL A 36 17.96 13.68 3.60
CA VAL A 36 17.89 15.15 3.71
C VAL A 36 18.15 15.89 2.39
N ASP A 37 18.85 15.24 1.46
CA ASP A 37 19.17 15.79 0.14
C ASP A 37 18.18 15.32 -0.95
N SER A 38 17.16 14.53 -0.54
CA SER A 38 16.16 13.99 -1.45
C SER A 38 14.87 14.81 -1.48
N ARG A 39 14.01 14.52 -2.45
CA ARG A 39 12.67 15.12 -2.57
C ARG A 39 11.57 14.23 -1.97
N CYS A 40 11.91 13.18 -1.24
CA CYS A 40 10.94 12.34 -0.58
C CYS A 40 11.08 12.39 0.94
N ASN A 41 10.01 12.04 1.64
CA ASN A 41 10.06 11.85 3.09
C ASN A 41 10.59 10.44 3.45
N ASP A 42 10.74 10.17 4.75
CA ASP A 42 11.21 8.91 5.32
C ASP A 42 10.37 7.67 4.95
N LYS A 43 9.17 7.87 4.43
CA LYS A 43 8.27 6.82 3.91
C LYS A 43 8.28 6.71 2.39
N GLY A 44 9.12 7.51 1.71
CA GLY A 44 9.28 7.51 0.27
C GLY A 44 8.17 8.24 -0.49
N TRP A 45 7.39 9.09 0.16
CA TRP A 45 6.43 9.95 -0.52
C TRP A 45 7.11 11.21 -1.03
N MET A 46 6.86 11.55 -2.28
CA MET A 46 7.27 12.81 -2.88
C MET A 46 6.13 13.82 -2.83
N ASP A 47 6.49 15.11 -2.91
CA ASP A 47 5.50 16.17 -3.08
C ASP A 47 4.93 16.17 -4.51
N GLY A 48 3.76 16.81 -4.70
CA GLY A 48 3.09 16.91 -5.99
C GLY A 48 2.23 15.70 -6.32
N ALA A 49 2.17 15.33 -7.59
CA ALA A 49 1.35 14.22 -8.10
C ALA A 49 2.21 13.21 -8.87
N GLY A 50 1.74 11.97 -8.93
CA GLY A 50 2.45 10.92 -9.64
C GLY A 50 1.92 9.54 -9.36
N VAL A 51 2.70 8.52 -9.69
CA VAL A 51 2.39 7.11 -9.41
C VAL A 51 3.40 6.52 -8.43
N PHE A 52 3.00 5.48 -7.72
CA PHE A 52 3.89 4.81 -6.79
C PHE A 52 3.72 3.30 -6.80
N GLU A 53 4.75 2.62 -6.37
CA GLU A 53 4.74 1.19 -6.08
C GLU A 53 5.17 0.93 -4.65
N THR A 54 4.59 -0.13 -4.06
CA THR A 54 4.98 -0.64 -2.76
C THR A 54 5.23 -2.12 -2.91
N ILE A 55 6.48 -2.51 -2.72
CA ILE A 55 6.99 -3.83 -3.07
C ILE A 55 7.55 -4.49 -1.81
N ARG A 56 7.17 -5.73 -1.56
CA ARG A 56 7.80 -6.52 -0.51
C ARG A 56 9.19 -6.94 -0.94
N THR A 57 10.16 -6.85 -0.03
CA THR A 57 11.47 -7.46 -0.22
C THR A 57 11.65 -8.64 0.74
N VAL A 58 12.31 -9.67 0.27
CA VAL A 58 12.70 -10.85 1.05
C VAL A 58 14.18 -11.09 0.81
N ASN A 59 14.96 -11.19 1.89
CA ASN A 59 16.42 -11.24 1.83
C ASN A 59 17.01 -10.09 0.98
N ASN A 60 16.50 -8.87 1.18
CA ASN A 60 16.85 -7.65 0.45
C ASN A 60 16.50 -7.67 -1.05
N ALA A 61 15.87 -8.72 -1.57
CA ALA A 61 15.48 -8.81 -2.97
C ALA A 61 14.00 -8.42 -3.16
N PRO A 62 13.67 -7.49 -4.10
CA PRO A 62 12.29 -7.10 -4.37
C PRO A 62 11.51 -8.23 -5.05
N TRP A 63 10.37 -8.57 -4.47
CA TRP A 63 9.51 -9.62 -4.98
C TRP A 63 8.60 -9.13 -6.10
N ALA A 64 8.52 -9.91 -7.20
CA ALA A 64 7.70 -9.59 -8.38
C ALA A 64 7.97 -8.21 -9.02
N LEU A 65 9.22 -7.71 -8.95
CA LEU A 65 9.61 -6.37 -9.41
C LEU A 65 9.13 -6.07 -10.84
N SER A 66 9.28 -6.99 -11.80
CA SER A 66 8.83 -6.78 -13.17
C SER A 66 7.32 -6.53 -13.30
N ARG A 67 6.50 -7.17 -12.45
CA ARG A 67 5.04 -6.94 -12.45
C ARG A 67 4.73 -5.53 -11.92
N HIS A 68 5.43 -5.11 -10.86
CA HIS A 68 5.32 -3.75 -10.32
C HIS A 68 5.74 -2.70 -11.35
N MET A 69 6.87 -2.91 -12.05
CA MET A 69 7.33 -1.96 -13.07
C MET A 69 6.35 -1.83 -14.22
N ARG A 70 5.79 -2.94 -14.73
CA ARG A 70 4.76 -2.90 -15.78
C ARG A 70 3.53 -2.11 -15.33
N ARG A 71 3.09 -2.27 -14.07
CA ARG A 71 1.95 -1.51 -13.54
C ARG A 71 2.30 -0.02 -13.40
N ALA A 72 3.49 0.32 -12.89
CA ALA A 72 3.94 1.71 -12.79
C ALA A 72 3.97 2.41 -14.16
N VAL A 73 4.56 1.75 -15.18
CA VAL A 73 4.58 2.25 -16.58
C VAL A 73 3.16 2.46 -17.11
N SER A 74 2.28 1.47 -16.93
CA SER A 74 0.87 1.56 -17.36
C SER A 74 0.14 2.69 -16.65
N SER A 75 0.35 2.85 -15.34
CA SER A 75 -0.26 3.90 -14.53
C SER A 75 0.22 5.29 -14.94
N ALA A 76 1.53 5.48 -15.14
CA ALA A 76 2.11 6.75 -15.59
C ALA A 76 1.60 7.14 -16.98
N LYS A 77 1.58 6.17 -17.91
CA LYS A 77 1.04 6.38 -19.27
C LYS A 77 -0.44 6.80 -19.23
N GLN A 78 -1.23 6.20 -18.34
CA GLN A 78 -2.65 6.54 -18.18
C GLN A 78 -2.84 7.97 -17.64
N LEU A 79 -1.88 8.48 -16.86
CA LEU A 79 -1.84 9.86 -16.36
C LEU A 79 -1.09 10.83 -17.28
N GLY A 80 -0.58 10.36 -18.44
CA GLY A 80 0.02 11.21 -19.48
C GLY A 80 1.51 11.50 -19.30
N PHE A 81 2.25 10.74 -18.49
CA PHE A 81 3.69 10.91 -18.32
C PHE A 81 4.47 9.59 -18.42
N SER A 82 5.81 9.69 -18.46
CA SER A 82 6.73 8.55 -18.55
C SER A 82 7.57 8.47 -17.28
N ILE A 83 7.98 7.26 -16.93
CA ILE A 83 8.91 7.00 -15.82
C ILE A 83 10.28 6.55 -16.35
N ALA A 84 11.27 6.49 -15.46
CA ALA A 84 12.61 6.01 -15.80
C ALA A 84 12.57 4.58 -16.37
N SER A 85 13.57 4.23 -17.20
CA SER A 85 13.64 2.89 -17.79
C SER A 85 13.78 1.80 -16.73
N GLU A 86 13.27 0.59 -17.05
CA GLU A 86 13.35 -0.54 -16.12
C GLU A 86 14.80 -0.90 -15.74
N GLU A 87 15.75 -0.71 -16.66
CA GLU A 87 17.18 -0.97 -16.41
C GLU A 87 17.75 -0.03 -15.35
N VAL A 88 17.49 1.28 -15.47
CA VAL A 88 17.91 2.29 -14.48
C VAL A 88 17.28 2.00 -13.12
N LEU A 89 15.99 1.68 -13.09
CA LEU A 89 15.28 1.37 -11.86
C LEU A 89 15.83 0.12 -11.18
N ARG A 90 16.13 -0.95 -11.94
CA ARG A 90 16.69 -2.18 -11.38
C ARG A 90 18.06 -1.97 -10.75
N SER A 91 18.94 -1.25 -11.44
CA SER A 91 20.28 -0.96 -10.95
C SER A 91 20.24 -0.14 -9.66
N ALA A 92 19.42 0.91 -9.63
CA ALA A 92 19.26 1.76 -8.45
C ALA A 92 18.62 1.03 -7.26
N VAL A 93 17.60 0.20 -7.53
CA VAL A 93 16.95 -0.62 -6.49
C VAL A 93 17.91 -1.64 -5.91
N ALA A 94 18.72 -2.30 -6.73
CA ALA A 94 19.72 -3.26 -6.26
C ALA A 94 20.73 -2.59 -5.33
N LEU A 95 21.25 -1.42 -5.73
CA LEU A 95 22.18 -0.62 -4.90
C LEU A 95 21.52 -0.20 -3.57
N LEU A 96 20.29 0.29 -3.61
CA LEU A 96 19.58 0.71 -2.41
C LEU A 96 19.37 -0.45 -1.43
N CYS A 97 18.92 -1.61 -1.91
CA CYS A 97 18.68 -2.80 -1.09
C CYS A 97 19.99 -3.40 -0.52
N GLU A 98 21.13 -3.14 -1.15
CA GLU A 98 22.43 -3.54 -0.63
C GLU A 98 22.90 -2.62 0.51
N VAL A 99 22.63 -1.31 0.40
CA VAL A 99 23.04 -0.31 1.39
C VAL A 99 22.06 -0.26 2.56
N GLU A 100 20.77 -0.13 2.30
CA GLU A 100 19.71 -0.13 3.32
C GLU A 100 19.13 -1.54 3.48
N LYS A 101 19.86 -2.40 4.19
CA LYS A 101 19.49 -3.82 4.35
C LYS A 101 18.26 -3.99 5.22
N ALA A 102 17.27 -4.71 4.70
CA ALA A 102 16.09 -5.15 5.41
C ALA A 102 15.71 -6.57 4.94
N PRO A 103 16.10 -7.65 5.68
CA PRO A 103 15.81 -9.02 5.29
C PRO A 103 14.35 -9.29 4.96
N MET A 104 13.45 -8.65 5.72
CA MET A 104 12.04 -8.49 5.38
C MET A 104 11.77 -6.99 5.28
N GLY A 105 11.43 -6.51 4.10
CA GLY A 105 11.36 -5.07 3.87
C GLY A 105 10.20 -4.63 2.99
N MET A 106 10.05 -3.32 2.96
CA MET A 106 9.17 -2.57 2.06
C MET A 106 10.04 -1.66 1.20
N LEU A 107 10.02 -1.87 -0.09
CA LEU A 107 10.57 -0.96 -1.07
C LEU A 107 9.43 -0.09 -1.62
N ARG A 108 9.54 1.22 -1.48
CA ARG A 108 8.65 2.18 -2.13
C ARG A 108 9.38 2.87 -3.26
N LEU A 109 8.73 2.92 -4.42
CA LEU A 109 9.13 3.69 -5.58
C LEU A 109 8.05 4.75 -5.83
N SER A 110 8.42 6.01 -5.92
CA SER A 110 7.52 7.12 -6.23
C SER A 110 8.03 7.85 -7.46
N PHE A 111 7.15 8.08 -8.43
CA PHE A 111 7.45 8.69 -9.72
C PHE A 111 6.56 9.92 -9.88
N GLY A 112 7.16 11.10 -9.90
CA GLY A 112 6.46 12.37 -10.13
C GLY A 112 6.11 12.57 -11.60
N ASP A 113 5.05 13.31 -11.86
CA ASP A 113 4.65 13.76 -13.18
C ASP A 113 5.63 14.80 -13.76
N ASP A 114 6.49 15.36 -12.91
CA ASP A 114 7.59 16.26 -13.25
C ASP A 114 8.88 15.52 -13.71
N GLY A 115 8.83 14.18 -13.84
CA GLY A 115 9.95 13.34 -14.24
C GLY A 115 10.92 12.96 -13.12
N ASN A 116 10.74 13.49 -11.91
CA ASN A 116 11.54 13.09 -10.75
C ASN A 116 11.03 11.77 -10.18
N TRP A 117 11.92 11.00 -9.56
CA TRP A 117 11.55 9.79 -8.86
C TRP A 117 12.46 9.50 -7.68
N ALA A 118 11.92 8.80 -6.71
CA ALA A 118 12.64 8.41 -5.51
C ALA A 118 12.33 6.96 -5.13
N ALA A 119 13.28 6.32 -4.43
CA ALA A 119 13.09 5.02 -3.82
C ALA A 119 13.58 5.00 -2.38
N VAL A 120 12.82 4.34 -1.50
CA VAL A 120 13.23 4.04 -0.12
C VAL A 120 13.08 2.55 0.15
N HIS A 121 13.98 2.00 0.96
CA HIS A 121 13.91 0.62 1.43
C HIS A 121 13.89 0.61 2.95
N LEU A 122 12.83 0.06 3.53
CA LEU A 122 12.54 0.11 4.95
C LEU A 122 12.30 -1.31 5.50
N PRO A 123 12.67 -1.59 6.75
CA PRO A 123 12.21 -2.79 7.45
C PRO A 123 10.68 -2.85 7.46
N TYR A 124 10.13 -4.05 7.31
CA TYR A 124 8.69 -4.29 7.35
C TYR A 124 8.37 -5.54 8.16
N GLU A 125 7.50 -5.39 9.15
CA GLU A 125 6.88 -6.49 9.86
C GLU A 125 5.49 -6.78 9.30
N ALA A 126 5.28 -8.02 8.86
CA ALA A 126 3.98 -8.44 8.36
C ALA A 126 3.00 -8.65 9.52
N ASN A 127 1.88 -7.95 9.51
CA ASN A 127 0.77 -8.31 10.38
C ASN A 127 0.09 -9.57 9.82
N THR A 128 0.17 -10.67 10.57
CA THR A 128 -0.44 -11.97 10.24
C THR A 128 -1.74 -12.23 10.97
N GLN A 129 -2.13 -11.34 11.89
CA GLN A 129 -3.38 -11.49 12.63
C GLN A 129 -4.58 -11.34 11.67
N PRO A 130 -5.65 -12.12 11.87
CA PRO A 130 -6.88 -11.95 11.12
C PRO A 130 -7.46 -10.55 11.30
N ALA A 131 -7.90 -9.92 10.20
CA ALA A 131 -8.39 -8.55 10.18
C ALA A 131 -9.91 -8.48 10.36
N ALA A 132 -10.38 -7.51 11.13
CA ALA A 132 -11.80 -7.12 11.18
C ALA A 132 -12.05 -6.01 10.13
N LEU A 133 -13.07 -6.21 9.29
CA LEU A 133 -13.41 -5.29 8.21
C LEU A 133 -14.75 -4.60 8.47
N MET A 134 -14.87 -3.35 8.02
CA MET A 134 -16.16 -2.66 7.94
C MET A 134 -16.49 -2.28 6.50
N THR A 135 -17.76 -2.25 6.15
CA THR A 135 -18.22 -1.71 4.86
C THR A 135 -18.22 -0.18 4.93
N PHE A 136 -17.50 0.48 4.02
CA PHE A 136 -17.44 1.94 3.96
C PHE A 136 -18.69 2.48 3.27
N GLN A 137 -19.47 3.28 3.99
CA GLN A 137 -20.83 3.70 3.59
C GLN A 137 -20.87 4.80 2.50
N LYS A 138 -19.71 5.38 2.14
CA LYS A 138 -19.64 6.39 1.08
C LYS A 138 -19.14 5.74 -0.20
N PRO A 139 -20.02 5.47 -1.19
CA PRO A 139 -19.60 4.81 -2.41
C PRO A 139 -18.63 5.66 -3.23
N ILE A 140 -17.72 4.99 -3.93
CA ILE A 140 -16.84 5.62 -4.92
C ILE A 140 -17.44 5.45 -6.32
N SER A 141 -17.06 6.31 -7.28
CA SER A 141 -17.55 6.19 -8.65
C SER A 141 -16.99 4.93 -9.34
N ALA A 142 -17.84 4.13 -9.95
CA ALA A 142 -17.47 2.96 -10.75
C ALA A 142 -16.77 3.33 -12.07
N VAL A 143 -16.92 4.57 -12.54
CA VAL A 143 -16.42 5.00 -13.86
C VAL A 143 -14.89 5.23 -13.86
N VAL A 144 -14.29 5.48 -12.72
CA VAL A 144 -12.86 5.79 -12.61
C VAL A 144 -12.07 4.51 -12.40
N GLN A 145 -11.30 4.10 -13.42
CA GLN A 145 -10.32 3.01 -13.22
C GLN A 145 -9.23 3.45 -12.24
N PRO A 146 -9.04 2.72 -11.14
CA PRO A 146 -8.07 3.12 -10.13
C PRO A 146 -6.63 3.01 -10.67
N VAL A 147 -5.92 4.11 -10.57
CA VAL A 147 -4.47 4.20 -10.80
C VAL A 147 -3.78 4.24 -9.44
N LYS A 148 -2.63 3.59 -9.32
CA LYS A 148 -1.83 3.64 -8.10
C LYS A 148 -1.04 4.95 -8.04
N SER A 149 -1.77 6.04 -7.77
CA SER A 149 -1.27 7.42 -7.79
C SER A 149 -1.18 8.02 -6.39
N TYR A 150 -0.39 9.10 -6.27
CA TYR A 150 -0.39 9.97 -5.11
C TYR A 150 -0.73 11.42 -5.53
N PRO A 151 -1.25 12.27 -4.62
CA PRO A 151 -1.48 12.06 -3.19
C PRO A 151 -2.43 10.89 -2.93
N TYR A 152 -2.06 10.03 -1.96
CA TYR A 152 -2.82 8.82 -1.61
C TYR A 152 -3.73 9.05 -0.38
N SER A 153 -3.93 10.33 -0.01
CA SER A 153 -4.65 10.76 1.20
C SER A 153 -6.06 10.17 1.29
N HIS A 154 -6.84 10.25 0.21
CA HIS A 154 -8.22 9.76 0.21
C HIS A 154 -8.34 8.28 0.64
N ARG A 155 -7.47 7.41 0.16
CA ARG A 155 -7.44 5.99 0.55
C ARG A 155 -6.98 5.78 1.99
N LEU A 156 -6.00 6.59 2.43
CA LEU A 156 -5.51 6.57 3.81
C LEU A 156 -6.55 7.13 4.78
N ASP A 157 -7.34 8.11 4.39
CA ASP A 157 -8.44 8.65 5.20
C ASP A 157 -9.52 7.61 5.43
N ILE A 158 -9.87 6.81 4.40
CA ILE A 158 -10.80 5.68 4.55
C ILE A 158 -10.23 4.64 5.51
N LEU A 159 -8.94 4.29 5.37
CA LEU A 159 -8.27 3.36 6.28
C LEU A 159 -8.27 3.88 7.73
N ASN A 160 -7.96 5.16 7.92
CA ASN A 160 -7.94 5.79 9.24
C ASN A 160 -9.34 5.84 9.84
N PHE A 161 -10.37 6.10 9.04
CA PHE A 161 -11.76 6.04 9.48
C PHE A 161 -12.11 4.64 10.00
N ALA A 162 -11.76 3.57 9.27
CA ALA A 162 -11.97 2.19 9.73
C ALA A 162 -11.26 1.91 11.05
N LYS A 163 -9.98 2.30 11.16
CA LYS A 163 -9.19 2.11 12.39
C LYS A 163 -9.77 2.86 13.58
N ASN A 164 -10.20 4.09 13.39
CA ASN A 164 -10.84 4.89 14.45
C ASN A 164 -12.21 4.32 14.86
N SER A 165 -12.83 3.51 14.00
CA SER A 165 -14.08 2.79 14.27
C SER A 165 -13.86 1.38 14.85
N GLY A 166 -12.60 1.01 15.16
CA GLY A 166 -12.27 -0.29 15.76
C GLY A 166 -12.06 -1.45 14.78
N PHE A 167 -11.92 -1.14 13.49
CA PHE A 167 -11.66 -2.12 12.43
C PHE A 167 -10.24 -1.97 11.85
N ASP A 168 -9.74 -3.01 11.20
CA ASP A 168 -8.39 -3.01 10.62
C ASP A 168 -8.35 -2.46 9.20
N GLU A 169 -9.47 -2.56 8.46
CA GLU A 169 -9.56 -2.18 7.05
C GLU A 169 -11.02 -1.86 6.69
N ALA A 170 -11.23 -1.09 5.63
CA ALA A 170 -12.56 -0.82 5.09
C ALA A 170 -12.76 -1.51 3.74
N ILE A 171 -13.93 -2.12 3.53
CA ILE A 171 -14.40 -2.57 2.22
C ILE A 171 -15.01 -1.38 1.51
N ILE A 172 -14.50 -1.08 0.32
CA ILE A 172 -15.02 -0.03 -0.55
C ILE A 172 -16.07 -0.61 -1.47
N VAL A 173 -17.19 0.10 -1.60
CA VAL A 173 -18.31 -0.21 -2.49
C VAL A 173 -18.45 0.93 -3.49
N ASN A 174 -18.78 0.63 -4.75
CA ASN A 174 -19.02 1.66 -5.75
C ASN A 174 -20.48 2.15 -5.74
N ASP A 175 -20.76 3.19 -6.54
CA ASP A 175 -22.08 3.81 -6.70
C ASP A 175 -23.15 2.90 -7.33
N LEU A 176 -22.75 1.74 -7.85
CA LEU A 176 -23.65 0.68 -8.33
C LEU A 176 -23.92 -0.41 -7.27
N GLY A 177 -23.47 -0.23 -6.04
CA GLY A 177 -23.62 -1.20 -4.96
C GLY A 177 -22.72 -2.43 -5.08
N LYS A 178 -21.66 -2.37 -5.93
CA LYS A 178 -20.71 -3.47 -6.08
C LYS A 178 -19.54 -3.34 -5.13
N VAL A 179 -19.16 -4.46 -4.53
CA VAL A 179 -17.93 -4.58 -3.73
C VAL A 179 -16.71 -4.40 -4.64
N CYS A 180 -15.82 -3.50 -4.28
CA CYS A 180 -14.60 -3.24 -5.02
C CYS A 180 -13.40 -3.93 -4.38
N GLU A 181 -12.83 -3.27 -3.39
CA GLU A 181 -11.56 -3.66 -2.76
C GLU A 181 -11.48 -3.09 -1.34
N GLY A 182 -10.41 -3.39 -0.60
CA GLY A 182 -10.10 -2.67 0.63
C GLY A 182 -9.57 -1.26 0.36
N SER A 183 -9.44 -0.42 1.37
CA SER A 183 -8.89 0.93 1.20
C SER A 183 -7.45 0.92 0.66
N VAL A 184 -6.64 -0.07 1.05
CA VAL A 184 -5.25 -0.24 0.58
C VAL A 184 -4.92 -1.67 0.12
N THR A 185 -5.93 -2.52 -0.04
CA THR A 185 -5.81 -3.95 -0.40
C THR A 185 -6.83 -4.35 -1.45
N ASN A 186 -6.62 -5.47 -2.15
CA ASN A 186 -7.70 -6.14 -2.88
C ASN A 186 -8.38 -7.18 -1.98
N LEU A 187 -9.56 -7.63 -2.37
CA LEU A 187 -10.34 -8.65 -1.67
C LEU A 187 -10.30 -9.98 -2.43
N LEU A 188 -10.19 -11.06 -1.67
CA LEU A 188 -10.44 -12.41 -2.09
C LEU A 188 -11.52 -13.00 -1.16
N LEU A 189 -12.68 -13.33 -1.71
CA LEU A 189 -13.85 -13.76 -0.96
C LEU A 189 -14.24 -15.17 -1.35
N LYS A 190 -14.66 -16.00 -0.39
CA LYS A 190 -15.25 -17.31 -0.65
C LYS A 190 -16.76 -17.21 -0.56
N LEU A 191 -17.45 -17.42 -1.66
CA LEU A 191 -18.90 -17.45 -1.80
C LEU A 191 -19.33 -18.72 -2.54
N ASP A 192 -20.33 -19.43 -2.01
CA ASP A 192 -20.85 -20.67 -2.57
C ASP A 192 -19.72 -21.66 -2.93
N ASP A 193 -18.78 -21.83 -1.98
CA ASP A 193 -17.58 -22.66 -2.05
C ASP A 193 -16.57 -22.30 -3.17
N LYS A 194 -16.72 -21.13 -3.80
CA LYS A 194 -15.81 -20.63 -4.84
C LYS A 194 -15.04 -19.41 -4.36
N TRP A 195 -13.74 -19.36 -4.66
CA TRP A 195 -12.93 -18.19 -4.45
C TRP A 195 -13.14 -17.17 -5.57
N ILE A 196 -13.50 -15.96 -5.21
CA ILE A 196 -13.88 -14.87 -6.11
C ILE A 196 -13.14 -13.60 -5.73
N THR A 197 -12.76 -12.81 -6.71
CA THR A 197 -12.28 -11.44 -6.55
C THR A 197 -13.05 -10.52 -7.47
N PRO A 198 -13.43 -9.30 -7.04
CA PRO A 198 -14.17 -8.36 -7.89
C PRO A 198 -13.36 -7.95 -9.13
N PRO A 199 -14.02 -7.64 -10.26
CA PRO A 199 -13.38 -7.25 -11.51
C PRO A 199 -12.86 -5.81 -11.47
N ILE A 200 -11.88 -5.50 -12.33
CA ILE A 200 -11.33 -4.14 -12.50
C ILE A 200 -12.42 -3.15 -12.93
N SER A 201 -13.41 -3.62 -13.71
CA SER A 201 -14.56 -2.81 -14.15
C SER A 201 -15.41 -2.26 -13.01
N ASP A 202 -15.36 -2.85 -11.84
CA ASP A 202 -16.08 -2.38 -10.65
C ASP A 202 -15.31 -1.29 -9.86
N GLY A 203 -14.16 -0.85 -10.38
CA GLY A 203 -13.31 0.16 -9.75
C GLY A 203 -12.16 -0.42 -8.90
N VAL A 204 -11.73 -1.64 -9.20
CA VAL A 204 -10.69 -2.37 -8.47
C VAL A 204 -9.31 -2.11 -9.05
N LEU A 205 -8.35 -1.76 -8.19
CA LEU A 205 -6.95 -1.63 -8.61
C LEU A 205 -6.43 -2.99 -9.14
N PRO A 206 -5.71 -3.00 -10.29
CA PRO A 206 -5.07 -4.22 -10.79
C PRO A 206 -3.88 -4.62 -9.89
N GLY A 207 -4.20 -5.22 -8.75
CA GLY A 207 -3.21 -5.62 -7.73
C GLY A 207 -2.33 -6.77 -8.18
N ILE A 208 -1.05 -6.74 -7.78
CA ILE A 208 -0.09 -7.79 -8.12
C ILE A 208 -0.47 -9.12 -7.47
N MET A 209 -0.80 -9.12 -6.18
CA MET A 209 -1.25 -10.34 -5.49
C MET A 209 -2.58 -10.85 -6.04
N ARG A 210 -3.52 -9.93 -6.33
CA ARG A 210 -4.78 -10.28 -6.98
C ARG A 210 -4.54 -11.01 -8.31
N ALA A 211 -3.64 -10.48 -9.15
CA ALA A 211 -3.29 -11.12 -10.43
C ALA A 211 -2.71 -12.53 -10.23
N LEU A 212 -1.84 -12.71 -9.22
CA LEU A 212 -1.21 -14.00 -8.93
C LEU A 212 -2.23 -15.05 -8.45
N VAL A 213 -3.17 -14.70 -7.58
CA VAL A 213 -4.17 -15.69 -7.12
C VAL A 213 -5.14 -16.08 -8.25
N ILE A 214 -5.45 -15.16 -9.18
CA ILE A 214 -6.22 -15.49 -10.39
C ILE A 214 -5.43 -16.47 -11.29
N GLU A 215 -4.16 -16.19 -11.50
CA GLU A 215 -3.29 -16.96 -12.40
C GLU A 215 -2.98 -18.37 -11.87
N TYR A 216 -2.74 -18.50 -10.55
CA TYR A 216 -2.21 -19.75 -9.98
C TYR A 216 -3.15 -20.49 -9.01
N CYS A 217 -4.22 -19.85 -8.52
CA CYS A 217 -5.07 -20.45 -7.48
C CYS A 217 -6.51 -20.72 -7.94
N GLY A 218 -6.81 -20.62 -9.23
CA GLY A 218 -8.15 -20.92 -9.78
C GLY A 218 -9.24 -19.95 -9.29
N VAL A 219 -8.86 -18.72 -8.93
CA VAL A 219 -9.80 -17.69 -8.45
C VAL A 219 -10.61 -17.14 -9.61
N SER A 220 -11.93 -17.09 -9.45
CA SER A 220 -12.84 -16.49 -10.42
C SER A 220 -12.90 -14.96 -10.27
N VAL A 221 -13.09 -14.28 -11.40
CA VAL A 221 -13.33 -12.82 -11.41
C VAL A 221 -14.82 -12.60 -11.65
N LYS A 222 -15.51 -12.03 -10.65
CA LYS A 222 -16.97 -11.82 -10.71
C LYS A 222 -17.37 -10.64 -9.84
N SER A 223 -18.29 -9.80 -10.32
CA SER A 223 -18.91 -8.74 -9.53
C SER A 223 -19.69 -9.32 -8.36
N ILE A 224 -19.60 -8.68 -7.21
CA ILE A 224 -20.20 -9.08 -5.94
C ILE A 224 -21.06 -7.91 -5.45
N ASP A 225 -22.32 -8.18 -5.15
CA ASP A 225 -23.20 -7.19 -4.55
C ASP A 225 -22.87 -7.00 -3.08
N VAL A 226 -23.01 -5.78 -2.57
CA VAL A 226 -22.74 -5.51 -1.15
C VAL A 226 -23.59 -6.37 -0.21
N ALA A 227 -24.81 -6.72 -0.63
CA ALA A 227 -25.69 -7.63 0.13
C ALA A 227 -25.12 -9.06 0.25
N ASP A 228 -24.28 -9.51 -0.70
CA ASP A 228 -23.66 -10.83 -0.65
C ASP A 228 -22.55 -10.93 0.41
N LEU A 229 -22.08 -9.80 0.97
CA LEU A 229 -21.08 -9.83 2.06
C LEU A 229 -21.54 -10.64 3.26
N GLN A 230 -22.85 -10.68 3.53
CA GLN A 230 -23.44 -11.50 4.60
C GLN A 230 -23.31 -13.01 4.36
N ARG A 231 -23.04 -13.44 3.13
CA ARG A 231 -22.90 -14.86 2.74
C ARG A 231 -21.44 -15.29 2.62
N VAL A 232 -20.50 -14.40 2.88
CA VAL A 232 -19.06 -14.69 2.78
C VAL A 232 -18.67 -15.75 3.80
N GLN A 233 -18.13 -16.88 3.32
CA GLN A 233 -17.69 -18.02 4.13
C GLN A 233 -16.26 -17.83 4.67
N SER A 234 -15.40 -17.16 3.88
CA SER A 234 -14.01 -16.85 4.22
C SER A 234 -13.53 -15.69 3.36
N ALA A 235 -12.54 -14.95 3.86
CA ALA A 235 -11.97 -13.84 3.11
C ALA A 235 -10.47 -13.64 3.40
N PHE A 236 -9.78 -13.04 2.43
CA PHE A 236 -8.41 -12.56 2.57
C PHE A 236 -8.26 -11.14 2.00
N LEU A 237 -7.42 -10.36 2.67
CA LEU A 237 -6.90 -9.10 2.15
C LEU A 237 -5.61 -9.38 1.36
N LEU A 238 -5.56 -8.95 0.11
CA LEU A 238 -4.42 -9.16 -0.77
C LEU A 238 -3.65 -7.85 -0.99
N SER A 239 -2.36 -7.84 -0.70
CA SER A 239 -1.44 -6.78 -1.09
C SER A 239 -0.01 -7.31 -1.18
N SER A 240 0.88 -6.57 -1.84
CA SER A 240 2.28 -6.99 -1.94
C SER A 240 2.97 -7.12 -0.59
N LEU A 241 2.58 -6.35 0.41
CA LEU A 241 3.15 -6.43 1.76
C LEU A 241 2.50 -7.53 2.61
N ARG A 242 1.17 -7.62 2.60
CA ARG A 242 0.43 -8.58 3.42
C ARG A 242 0.40 -9.99 2.80
N ILE A 243 0.62 -10.10 1.49
CA ILE A 243 0.41 -11.29 0.66
C ILE A 243 -1.07 -11.70 0.66
N ALA A 244 -1.50 -12.45 1.68
CA ALA A 244 -2.89 -12.87 1.90
C ALA A 244 -3.16 -12.87 3.41
N GLN A 245 -3.63 -11.75 3.94
CA GLN A 245 -4.00 -11.65 5.36
C GLN A 245 -5.41 -12.19 5.57
N PRO A 246 -5.63 -13.14 6.50
CA PRO A 246 -6.96 -13.65 6.81
C PRO A 246 -7.89 -12.53 7.31
N VAL A 247 -9.19 -12.68 7.07
CA VAL A 247 -10.24 -11.83 7.62
C VAL A 247 -10.98 -12.59 8.73
N ALA A 248 -11.15 -11.95 9.87
CA ALA A 248 -11.88 -12.50 11.03
C ALA A 248 -13.38 -12.22 10.95
N SER A 249 -13.75 -10.99 10.56
CA SER A 249 -15.15 -10.57 10.47
C SER A 249 -15.33 -9.46 9.44
N ILE A 250 -16.58 -9.31 8.99
CA ILE A 250 -17.05 -8.21 8.16
C ILE A 250 -18.28 -7.62 8.86
N ASP A 251 -18.23 -6.33 9.19
CA ASP A 251 -19.27 -5.55 9.90
C ASP A 251 -19.62 -6.11 11.30
N GLY A 252 -18.69 -6.83 11.94
CA GLY A 252 -18.82 -7.42 13.27
C GLY A 252 -19.01 -8.93 13.23
#